data_b7db948b878f6bd505c93e20d375cbd6
#
_entry.id   b7db948b878f6bd505c93e20d375cbd6
#
_cell.length_a   1.000
_cell.length_b   1.000
_cell.length_c   1.000
_cell.angle_alpha   90.00
_cell.angle_beta   90.00
_cell.angle_gamma   90.00
#
_symmetry.space_group_name_H-M   'P 1'
#
loop_
_entity.id
_entity.type
_entity.pdbx_description
1 polymer ?
#
loop_
_entity_poly.entity_id
_entity_poly.type
_entity_poly.pdbx_seq_one_letter_code
_entity_poly.pdbx_strand_id
1 'polypeptide(L)'
;MFELMDKAPADPIMGITELYNKDTSPTKINLSMGVFKDEQGNTPLLDCVKEAEAKIYATEDTKAYSAIEGFSSFNDAVLPLIFGADHEAVTSGRSATIHTPGGSGALRIVGDFLTKLSPSNTIWVSDPTWVNHINIFETAGLQVKRYPYFDKMTNGLAFGTMMSALKDIPAGDTVLFHGCCHNPTGVDPSNDQWQQISDLIHGNGLMPVLDFAYQGFAEGIREDGEGPLKLVQPGKEALICGSFSKNFALYNERTGSLTAVAADAAAVNIATSQIKSVIRAIYSSPPAHGGIIVSTILNNPELRTQWESELKQMRERIQNMRQLLAETLTAKGVPGDHSFITRQRGMFSFSGLNPTQVEQLKNDHSIYIVGNGRINVAAITPDNCDALCEAIANVS
;
A
#
# COMPACT_ATOMS: atom_id res chain seq x y z
N MET A 1 -25.77 -19.83 20.22
CA MET A 1 -25.29 -18.60 19.52
C MET A 1 -24.37 -18.95 18.36
N PHE A 2 -23.26 -19.64 18.60
CA PHE A 2 -22.32 -20.02 17.52
C PHE A 2 -22.87 -21.02 16.52
N GLU A 3 -23.77 -21.88 16.96
CA GLU A 3 -24.47 -22.90 16.12
C GLU A 3 -25.41 -22.29 15.06
N LEU A 4 -25.76 -21.00 15.21
CA LEU A 4 -26.60 -20.24 14.30
C LEU A 4 -25.82 -19.38 13.32
N MET A 5 -24.49 -19.47 13.34
CA MET A 5 -23.61 -18.65 12.50
C MET A 5 -23.14 -19.46 11.30
N ASP A 6 -23.26 -18.89 10.12
CA ASP A 6 -22.61 -19.42 8.93
C ASP A 6 -21.12 -19.19 8.99
N LYS A 7 -20.34 -20.11 8.39
CA LYS A 7 -18.90 -19.94 8.25
C LYS A 7 -18.63 -18.75 7.34
N ALA A 8 -17.81 -17.81 7.80
CA ALA A 8 -17.36 -16.68 6.97
C ALA A 8 -16.64 -17.19 5.70
N PRO A 9 -16.80 -16.52 4.57
CA PRO A 9 -16.06 -16.86 3.35
C PRO A 9 -14.56 -16.77 3.60
N ALA A 10 -13.77 -17.61 2.91
CA ALA A 10 -12.32 -17.54 2.97
C ALA A 10 -11.84 -16.21 2.42
N ASP A 11 -10.79 -15.64 3.05
CA ASP A 11 -10.13 -14.44 2.51
C ASP A 11 -9.58 -14.73 1.09
N PRO A 12 -9.83 -13.85 0.11
CA PRO A 12 -9.47 -14.10 -1.29
C PRO A 12 -7.95 -14.28 -1.54
N ILE A 13 -7.09 -13.81 -0.64
CA ILE A 13 -5.63 -13.92 -0.77
C ILE A 13 -5.09 -15.01 0.14
N MET A 14 -5.51 -15.01 1.43
CA MET A 14 -5.04 -15.99 2.41
C MET A 14 -5.53 -17.40 2.08
N GLY A 15 -6.75 -17.53 1.56
CA GLY A 15 -7.30 -18.81 1.09
C GLY A 15 -6.47 -19.43 -0.05
N ILE A 16 -5.93 -18.61 -0.96
CA ILE A 16 -5.03 -19.09 -2.02
C ILE A 16 -3.73 -19.63 -1.42
N THR A 17 -3.19 -18.96 -0.40
CA THR A 17 -1.97 -19.41 0.28
C THR A 17 -2.20 -20.75 0.99
N GLU A 18 -3.37 -20.98 1.57
CA GLU A 18 -3.72 -22.28 2.16
C GLU A 18 -3.76 -23.39 1.11
N LEU A 19 -4.32 -23.12 -0.08
CA LEU A 19 -4.34 -24.07 -1.20
C LEU A 19 -2.93 -24.37 -1.68
N TYR A 20 -2.10 -23.34 -1.89
CA TYR A 20 -0.70 -23.50 -2.25
C TYR A 20 0.07 -24.36 -1.25
N ASN A 21 -0.14 -24.16 0.06
CA ASN A 21 0.56 -24.93 1.08
C ASN A 21 0.15 -26.42 1.10
N LYS A 22 -1.08 -26.73 0.69
CA LYS A 22 -1.60 -28.12 0.57
C LYS A 22 -1.16 -28.81 -0.71
N ASP A 23 -0.77 -28.05 -1.72
CA ASP A 23 -0.29 -28.61 -3.00
C ASP A 23 1.09 -29.25 -2.78
N THR A 24 1.26 -30.47 -3.29
CA THR A 24 2.50 -31.26 -3.20
C THR A 24 3.37 -31.18 -4.43
N SER A 25 2.97 -30.41 -5.47
CA SER A 25 3.75 -30.23 -6.68
C SER A 25 5.12 -29.62 -6.35
N PRO A 26 6.22 -30.18 -6.86
CA PRO A 26 7.55 -29.64 -6.65
C PRO A 26 7.81 -28.34 -7.41
N THR A 27 6.98 -28.06 -8.43
CA THR A 27 7.12 -26.89 -9.32
C THR A 27 6.06 -25.81 -9.06
N LYS A 28 5.34 -25.90 -7.94
CA LYS A 28 4.28 -24.93 -7.60
C LYS A 28 4.83 -23.51 -7.42
N ILE A 29 4.09 -22.52 -7.94
CA ILE A 29 4.45 -21.11 -7.91
C ILE A 29 3.34 -20.31 -7.19
N ASN A 30 3.70 -19.45 -6.22
CA ASN A 30 2.74 -18.56 -5.55
C ASN A 30 3.05 -17.09 -5.84
N LEU A 31 2.19 -16.45 -6.63
CA LEU A 31 2.24 -15.03 -6.96
C LEU A 31 1.02 -14.26 -6.40
N SER A 32 0.30 -14.83 -5.43
CA SER A 32 -0.91 -14.21 -4.86
C SER A 32 -0.60 -13.20 -3.75
N MET A 33 0.42 -13.47 -2.93
CA MET A 33 0.77 -12.63 -1.79
C MET A 33 1.60 -11.40 -2.19
N GLY A 34 1.28 -10.24 -1.63
CA GLY A 34 2.03 -8.99 -1.82
C GLY A 34 3.24 -8.89 -0.90
N VAL A 35 4.18 -9.81 -1.05
CA VAL A 35 5.44 -9.87 -0.30
C VAL A 35 6.60 -9.87 -1.28
N PHE A 36 7.66 -9.13 -0.98
CA PHE A 36 8.89 -9.17 -1.76
C PHE A 36 9.62 -10.50 -1.56
N LYS A 37 10.17 -11.03 -2.65
CA LYS A 37 11.02 -12.23 -2.64
C LYS A 37 12.39 -11.91 -3.24
N ASP A 38 13.44 -12.49 -2.65
CA ASP A 38 14.79 -12.47 -3.20
C ASP A 38 14.93 -13.44 -4.40
N GLU A 39 16.14 -13.58 -4.94
CA GLU A 39 16.41 -14.49 -6.06
C GLU A 39 16.16 -15.96 -5.70
N GLN A 40 16.28 -16.33 -4.44
CA GLN A 40 16.04 -17.67 -3.92
C GLN A 40 14.56 -17.91 -3.52
N GLY A 41 13.70 -16.91 -3.73
CA GLY A 41 12.27 -16.99 -3.39
C GLY A 41 11.97 -16.81 -1.90
N ASN A 42 12.91 -16.33 -1.09
CA ASN A 42 12.71 -16.04 0.33
C ASN A 42 12.25 -14.58 0.52
N THR A 43 11.59 -14.31 1.64
CA THR A 43 11.36 -12.94 2.10
C THR A 43 12.57 -12.53 2.95
N PRO A 44 13.42 -11.60 2.47
CA PRO A 44 14.64 -11.25 3.19
C PRO A 44 14.32 -10.44 4.44
N LEU A 45 15.17 -10.58 5.46
CA LEU A 45 15.30 -9.63 6.53
C LEU A 45 16.42 -8.65 6.15
N LEU A 46 16.12 -7.36 6.09
CA LEU A 46 17.11 -6.34 5.70
C LEU A 46 18.25 -6.26 6.72
N ASP A 47 19.47 -6.03 6.25
CA ASP A 47 20.62 -5.96 7.13
C ASP A 47 20.58 -4.71 8.04
N CYS A 48 20.06 -3.58 7.55
CA CYS A 48 19.78 -2.41 8.37
C CYS A 48 18.80 -2.70 9.53
N VAL A 49 17.83 -3.59 9.32
CA VAL A 49 16.90 -4.03 10.38
C VAL A 49 17.64 -4.87 11.43
N LYS A 50 18.45 -5.84 11.03
CA LYS A 50 19.26 -6.65 11.97
C LYS A 50 20.17 -5.78 12.83
N GLU A 51 20.83 -4.80 12.22
CA GLU A 51 21.69 -3.87 12.94
C GLU A 51 20.92 -2.96 13.90
N ALA A 52 19.73 -2.51 13.50
CA ALA A 52 18.85 -1.75 14.37
C ALA A 52 18.39 -2.61 15.58
N GLU A 53 17.98 -3.85 15.34
CA GLU A 53 17.58 -4.80 16.41
C GLU A 53 18.72 -5.06 17.39
N ALA A 54 19.96 -5.22 16.91
CA ALA A 54 21.13 -5.39 17.76
C ALA A 54 21.37 -4.17 18.66
N LYS A 55 21.19 -2.95 18.13
CA LYS A 55 21.30 -1.70 18.91
C LYS A 55 20.16 -1.61 19.94
N ILE A 56 18.93 -1.94 19.57
CA ILE A 56 17.77 -1.94 20.46
C ILE A 56 17.99 -2.94 21.60
N TYR A 57 18.40 -4.17 21.29
CA TYR A 57 18.68 -5.19 22.31
C TYR A 57 19.72 -4.74 23.34
N ALA A 58 20.73 -3.99 22.90
CA ALA A 58 21.80 -3.49 23.79
C ALA A 58 21.37 -2.30 24.67
N THR A 59 20.30 -1.58 24.33
CA THR A 59 19.93 -0.30 24.97
C THR A 59 18.53 -0.27 25.57
N GLU A 60 17.65 -1.21 25.19
CA GLU A 60 16.28 -1.25 25.68
C GLU A 60 16.25 -1.74 27.14
N ASP A 61 15.70 -0.92 28.01
CA ASP A 61 15.64 -1.15 29.47
C ASP A 61 14.21 -1.28 30.02
N THR A 62 13.20 -1.08 29.17
CA THR A 62 11.80 -1.08 29.60
C THR A 62 10.84 -1.60 28.52
N LYS A 63 9.76 -2.24 28.95
CA LYS A 63 8.59 -2.60 28.13
C LYS A 63 7.32 -1.85 28.57
N ALA A 64 7.50 -0.66 29.14
CA ALA A 64 6.37 0.17 29.53
C ALA A 64 5.53 0.59 28.30
N TYR A 65 4.24 0.87 28.54
CA TYR A 65 3.35 1.36 27.47
C TYR A 65 3.87 2.66 26.88
N SER A 66 3.82 2.76 25.54
CA SER A 66 4.00 4.03 24.84
C SER A 66 2.79 4.95 25.05
N ALA A 67 2.92 6.19 24.61
CA ALA A 67 1.78 7.09 24.46
C ALA A 67 0.75 6.52 23.45
N ILE A 68 -0.48 7.05 23.44
CA ILE A 68 -1.54 6.65 22.52
C ILE A 68 -1.10 6.85 21.06
N GLU A 69 -0.39 7.93 20.78
CA GLU A 69 0.19 8.28 19.49
C GLU A 69 1.49 7.52 19.13
N GLY A 70 1.98 6.67 20.03
CA GLY A 70 3.27 5.99 19.88
C GLY A 70 4.44 6.81 20.39
N PHE A 71 5.64 6.55 19.88
CA PHE A 71 6.88 7.23 20.27
C PHE A 71 7.11 8.50 19.45
N SER A 72 7.48 9.59 20.08
CA SER A 72 7.85 10.83 19.37
C SER A 72 9.01 10.63 18.41
N SER A 73 10.01 9.82 18.80
CA SER A 73 11.15 9.48 17.91
C SER A 73 10.74 8.84 16.59
N PHE A 74 9.65 8.05 16.59
CA PHE A 74 9.06 7.50 15.38
C PHE A 74 8.26 8.56 14.61
N ASN A 75 7.35 9.26 15.28
CA ASN A 75 6.46 10.23 14.66
C ASN A 75 7.24 11.36 13.98
N ASP A 76 8.27 11.89 14.66
CA ASP A 76 9.14 12.97 14.18
C ASP A 76 10.04 12.52 13.02
N ALA A 77 10.45 11.24 12.96
CA ALA A 77 11.24 10.70 11.86
C ALA A 77 10.39 10.39 10.61
N VAL A 78 9.15 9.95 10.80
CA VAL A 78 8.24 9.58 9.70
C VAL A 78 7.69 10.80 8.98
N LEU A 79 7.42 11.89 9.68
CA LEU A 79 6.86 13.09 9.08
C LEU A 79 7.74 13.64 7.94
N PRO A 80 9.07 13.89 8.13
CA PRO A 80 9.94 14.30 7.04
C PRO A 80 10.22 13.21 6.01
N LEU A 81 10.02 11.93 6.34
CA LEU A 81 10.11 10.85 5.37
C LEU A 81 8.98 10.94 4.33
N ILE A 82 7.77 11.28 4.76
CA ILE A 82 6.60 11.43 3.88
C ILE A 82 6.74 12.68 3.01
N PHE A 83 7.02 13.82 3.61
CA PHE A 83 6.93 15.13 2.98
C PHE A 83 8.25 15.72 2.50
N GLY A 84 9.36 15.34 3.12
CA GLY A 84 10.59 16.13 3.14
C GLY A 84 10.57 17.16 4.28
N ALA A 85 11.73 17.43 4.87
CA ALA A 85 11.84 18.29 6.06
C ALA A 85 11.41 19.76 5.82
N ASP A 86 11.59 20.24 4.59
CA ASP A 86 11.31 21.63 4.21
C ASP A 86 9.88 21.85 3.69
N HIS A 87 9.05 20.80 3.64
CA HIS A 87 7.69 20.92 3.15
C HIS A 87 6.84 21.84 4.04
N GLU A 88 6.00 22.65 3.43
CA GLU A 88 5.17 23.64 4.15
C GLU A 88 4.33 23.02 5.26
N ALA A 89 3.69 21.86 5.02
CA ALA A 89 2.88 21.18 6.02
C ALA A 89 3.67 20.75 7.27
N VAL A 90 5.00 20.56 7.15
CA VAL A 90 5.90 20.25 8.26
C VAL A 90 6.32 21.53 8.97
N THR A 91 6.85 22.50 8.21
CA THR A 91 7.44 23.73 8.78
C THR A 91 6.42 24.67 9.42
N SER A 92 5.16 24.64 8.96
CA SER A 92 4.04 25.40 9.56
C SER A 92 3.45 24.72 10.80
N GLY A 93 3.80 23.46 11.09
CA GLY A 93 3.25 22.69 12.20
C GLY A 93 1.80 22.25 12.02
N ARG A 94 1.26 22.28 10.77
CA ARG A 94 -0.12 21.87 10.49
C ARG A 94 -0.29 20.39 10.14
N SER A 95 0.74 19.58 10.35
CA SER A 95 0.70 18.14 10.19
C SER A 95 1.21 17.42 11.44
N ALA A 96 0.63 16.27 11.75
CA ALA A 96 1.03 15.42 12.87
C ALA A 96 0.93 13.94 12.48
N THR A 97 1.96 13.18 12.83
CA THR A 97 2.03 11.73 12.59
C THR A 97 1.76 10.96 13.89
N ILE A 98 1.09 9.84 13.75
CA ILE A 98 0.72 8.92 14.82
C ILE A 98 1.13 7.51 14.37
N HIS A 99 1.81 6.77 15.23
CA HIS A 99 2.17 5.37 15.01
C HIS A 99 0.93 4.46 15.06
N THR A 100 0.80 3.55 14.11
CA THR A 100 -0.35 2.64 13.99
C THR A 100 0.07 1.19 13.77
N PRO A 101 -0.79 0.20 14.09
CA PRO A 101 -0.55 -1.22 13.78
C PRO A 101 -0.62 -1.51 12.28
N GLY A 102 0.39 -1.08 11.53
CA GLY A 102 0.46 -1.16 10.07
C GLY A 102 -0.49 -0.20 9.35
N GLY A 103 -0.42 -0.18 8.01
CA GLY A 103 -1.32 0.63 7.18
C GLY A 103 -2.81 0.27 7.35
N SER A 104 -3.13 -1.02 7.56
CA SER A 104 -4.51 -1.43 7.85
C SER A 104 -5.07 -0.81 9.13
N GLY A 105 -4.23 -0.69 10.16
CA GLY A 105 -4.59 0.02 11.39
C GLY A 105 -4.84 1.50 11.14
N ALA A 106 -3.99 2.16 10.34
CA ALA A 106 -4.17 3.55 9.94
C ALA A 106 -5.50 3.76 9.20
N LEU A 107 -5.78 2.94 8.19
CA LEU A 107 -7.04 3.00 7.42
C LEU A 107 -8.27 2.75 8.30
N ARG A 108 -8.19 1.80 9.26
CA ARG A 108 -9.29 1.56 10.20
C ARG A 108 -9.55 2.78 11.09
N ILE A 109 -8.50 3.40 11.62
CA ILE A 109 -8.61 4.63 12.41
C ILE A 109 -9.26 5.75 11.57
N VAL A 110 -8.84 5.90 10.31
CA VAL A 110 -9.47 6.85 9.37
C VAL A 110 -10.96 6.55 9.20
N GLY A 111 -11.33 5.29 9.01
CA GLY A 111 -12.72 4.89 8.90
C GLY A 111 -13.56 5.27 10.11
N ASP A 112 -13.11 4.91 11.31
CA ASP A 112 -13.81 5.24 12.56
C ASP A 112 -13.83 6.74 12.85
N PHE A 113 -12.74 7.46 12.49
CA PHE A 113 -12.66 8.92 12.62
C PHE A 113 -13.68 9.62 11.70
N LEU A 114 -13.74 9.22 10.43
CA LEU A 114 -14.66 9.79 9.45
C LEU A 114 -16.12 9.48 9.80
N THR A 115 -16.44 8.24 10.18
CA THR A 115 -17.80 7.86 10.60
C THR A 115 -18.28 8.71 11.78
N LYS A 116 -17.39 9.08 12.69
CA LYS A 116 -17.73 9.85 13.89
C LYS A 116 -17.85 11.34 13.64
N LEU A 117 -17.05 11.90 12.73
CA LEU A 117 -16.82 13.36 12.66
C LEU A 117 -17.02 13.96 11.27
N SER A 118 -17.04 13.16 10.19
CA SER A 118 -17.29 13.67 8.85
C SER A 118 -18.77 14.05 8.68
N PRO A 119 -19.07 15.12 7.93
CA PRO A 119 -20.44 15.45 7.55
C PRO A 119 -21.08 14.41 6.61
N SER A 120 -20.26 13.61 5.93
CA SER A 120 -20.69 12.52 5.06
C SER A 120 -20.10 11.19 5.53
N ASN A 121 -20.92 10.14 5.51
CA ASN A 121 -20.51 8.75 5.79
C ASN A 121 -20.12 7.99 4.52
N THR A 122 -19.68 8.70 3.48
CA THR A 122 -19.33 8.09 2.19
C THR A 122 -17.84 8.21 1.90
N ILE A 123 -17.23 7.08 1.53
CA ILE A 123 -15.87 7.05 0.99
C ILE A 123 -15.86 6.43 -0.40
N TRP A 124 -15.16 7.07 -1.32
CA TRP A 124 -15.00 6.62 -2.69
C TRP A 124 -13.62 5.99 -2.86
N VAL A 125 -13.56 4.79 -3.43
CA VAL A 125 -12.33 4.04 -3.71
C VAL A 125 -12.19 3.77 -5.20
N SER A 126 -10.97 3.56 -5.68
CA SER A 126 -10.75 3.21 -7.09
C SER A 126 -11.38 1.87 -7.46
N ASP A 127 -11.79 1.71 -8.72
CA ASP A 127 -12.22 0.43 -9.29
C ASP A 127 -11.24 -0.02 -10.39
N PRO A 128 -10.44 -1.07 -10.14
CA PRO A 128 -10.31 -1.87 -8.91
C PRO A 128 -9.54 -1.15 -7.80
N THR A 129 -9.61 -1.71 -6.59
CA THR A 129 -8.82 -1.28 -5.42
C THR A 129 -8.29 -2.50 -4.66
N TRP A 130 -7.45 -2.28 -3.66
CA TRP A 130 -7.11 -3.34 -2.69
C TRP A 130 -8.37 -3.80 -1.97
N VAL A 131 -8.67 -5.11 -2.07
CA VAL A 131 -9.94 -5.68 -1.61
C VAL A 131 -10.26 -5.30 -0.16
N ASN A 132 -9.24 -5.23 0.69
CA ASN A 132 -9.44 -4.95 2.10
C ASN A 132 -9.84 -3.49 2.41
N HIS A 133 -9.69 -2.56 1.48
CA HIS A 133 -10.24 -1.19 1.64
C HIS A 133 -11.74 -1.23 1.90
N ILE A 134 -12.46 -2.04 1.12
CA ILE A 134 -13.91 -2.19 1.25
C ILE A 134 -14.26 -2.73 2.64
N ASN A 135 -13.64 -3.85 3.03
CA ASN A 135 -13.90 -4.47 4.33
C ASN A 135 -13.60 -3.55 5.51
N ILE A 136 -12.49 -2.80 5.45
CA ILE A 136 -12.08 -1.87 6.52
C ILE A 136 -13.11 -0.77 6.68
N PHE A 137 -13.50 -0.11 5.59
CA PHE A 137 -14.37 1.06 5.65
C PHE A 137 -15.84 0.69 5.91
N GLU A 138 -16.35 -0.40 5.30
CA GLU A 138 -17.69 -0.91 5.62
C GLU A 138 -17.79 -1.35 7.08
N THR A 139 -16.77 -2.03 7.61
CA THR A 139 -16.74 -2.43 9.03
C THR A 139 -16.64 -1.23 9.97
N ALA A 140 -16.05 -0.12 9.53
CA ALA A 140 -16.04 1.13 10.27
C ALA A 140 -17.39 1.89 10.20
N GLY A 141 -18.32 1.46 9.36
CA GLY A 141 -19.65 2.05 9.19
C GLY A 141 -19.77 3.06 8.05
N LEU A 142 -18.77 3.16 7.19
CA LEU A 142 -18.82 4.02 6.00
C LEU A 142 -19.54 3.33 4.84
N GLN A 143 -20.24 4.10 4.03
CA GLN A 143 -20.73 3.67 2.73
C GLN A 143 -19.58 3.73 1.72
N VAL A 144 -19.17 2.58 1.16
CA VAL A 144 -18.12 2.51 0.16
C VAL A 144 -18.72 2.60 -1.24
N LYS A 145 -18.26 3.58 -2.01
CA LYS A 145 -18.57 3.73 -3.43
C LYS A 145 -17.30 3.63 -4.27
N ARG A 146 -17.44 3.47 -5.59
CA ARG A 146 -16.30 3.27 -6.48
C ARG A 146 -16.27 4.33 -7.58
N TYR A 147 -15.05 4.74 -7.96
CA TYR A 147 -14.80 5.54 -9.14
C TYR A 147 -13.95 4.76 -10.15
N PRO A 148 -14.18 4.92 -11.47
CA PRO A 148 -13.37 4.25 -12.50
C PRO A 148 -11.90 4.62 -12.38
N TYR A 149 -11.01 3.63 -12.55
CA TYR A 149 -9.56 3.85 -12.41
C TYR A 149 -8.77 3.19 -13.54
N PHE A 150 -9.03 1.92 -13.84
CA PHE A 150 -8.23 1.12 -14.76
C PHE A 150 -8.93 0.86 -16.08
N ASP A 151 -8.24 1.14 -17.17
CA ASP A 151 -8.67 0.80 -18.53
C ASP A 151 -8.03 -0.52 -18.97
N LYS A 152 -8.85 -1.55 -19.10
CA LYS A 152 -8.42 -2.89 -19.54
C LYS A 152 -7.96 -2.94 -21.00
N MET A 153 -8.41 -2.01 -21.84
CA MET A 153 -8.05 -2.00 -23.26
C MET A 153 -6.62 -1.49 -23.48
N THR A 154 -6.20 -0.51 -22.68
CA THR A 154 -4.88 0.10 -22.75
C THR A 154 -3.92 -0.41 -21.67
N ASN A 155 -4.42 -1.20 -20.73
CA ASN A 155 -3.72 -1.58 -19.49
C ASN A 155 -3.15 -0.35 -18.75
N GLY A 156 -3.88 0.75 -18.78
CA GLY A 156 -3.48 2.06 -18.28
C GLY A 156 -4.51 2.71 -17.36
N LEU A 157 -4.28 3.98 -17.03
CA LEU A 157 -5.20 4.78 -16.23
C LEU A 157 -6.37 5.26 -17.08
N ALA A 158 -7.59 4.99 -16.66
CA ALA A 158 -8.82 5.52 -17.27
C ALA A 158 -9.05 6.99 -16.88
N PHE A 159 -8.03 7.86 -17.10
CA PHE A 159 -7.95 9.19 -16.49
C PHE A 159 -9.17 10.07 -16.80
N GLY A 160 -9.61 10.13 -18.06
CA GLY A 160 -10.76 10.95 -18.44
C GLY A 160 -12.06 10.53 -17.75
N THR A 161 -12.32 9.21 -17.70
CA THR A 161 -13.50 8.65 -17.04
C THR A 161 -13.42 8.82 -15.51
N MET A 162 -12.22 8.64 -14.95
CA MET A 162 -11.95 8.90 -13.53
C MET A 162 -12.27 10.34 -13.15
N MET A 163 -11.72 11.31 -13.89
CA MET A 163 -11.95 12.75 -13.62
C MET A 163 -13.42 13.15 -13.76
N SER A 164 -14.13 12.57 -14.74
CA SER A 164 -15.56 12.80 -14.87
C SER A 164 -16.34 12.27 -13.66
N ALA A 165 -16.04 11.06 -13.20
CA ALA A 165 -16.68 10.49 -12.02
C ALA A 165 -16.35 11.27 -10.73
N LEU A 166 -15.08 11.67 -10.53
CA LEU A 166 -14.67 12.46 -9.38
C LEU A 166 -15.35 13.82 -9.31
N LYS A 167 -15.65 14.42 -10.48
CA LYS A 167 -16.37 15.71 -10.56
C LYS A 167 -17.79 15.64 -10.01
N ASP A 168 -18.44 14.48 -10.14
CA ASP A 168 -19.83 14.27 -9.74
C ASP A 168 -19.96 13.83 -8.27
N ILE A 169 -18.85 13.67 -7.54
CA ILE A 169 -18.87 13.32 -6.13
C ILE A 169 -19.40 14.50 -5.29
N PRO A 170 -20.36 14.27 -4.40
CA PRO A 170 -20.90 15.31 -3.52
C PRO A 170 -19.83 15.91 -2.61
N ALA A 171 -19.87 17.23 -2.43
CA ALA A 171 -19.01 17.94 -1.48
C ALA A 171 -19.14 17.35 -0.07
N GLY A 172 -18.02 17.23 0.63
CA GLY A 172 -17.95 16.61 1.95
C GLY A 172 -17.72 15.09 1.95
N ASP A 173 -17.88 14.41 0.80
CA ASP A 173 -17.50 13.00 0.68
C ASP A 173 -15.97 12.85 0.70
N THR A 174 -15.52 11.66 1.09
CA THR A 174 -14.09 11.30 1.15
C THR A 174 -13.69 10.52 -0.08
N VAL A 175 -12.48 10.76 -0.59
CA VAL A 175 -11.89 10.01 -1.71
C VAL A 175 -10.56 9.40 -1.30
N LEU A 176 -10.45 8.07 -1.42
CA LEU A 176 -9.22 7.34 -1.18
C LEU A 176 -8.43 7.19 -2.47
N PHE A 177 -7.16 7.55 -2.42
CA PHE A 177 -6.17 7.32 -3.47
C PHE A 177 -5.04 6.43 -2.96
N HIS A 178 -4.48 5.60 -3.84
CA HIS A 178 -3.17 4.99 -3.58
C HIS A 178 -2.09 6.03 -3.87
N GLY A 179 -1.16 6.23 -2.94
CA GLY A 179 -0.10 7.22 -3.10
C GLY A 179 0.85 6.88 -4.25
N CYS A 180 1.25 5.60 -4.35
CA CYS A 180 2.04 5.07 -5.47
C CYS A 180 1.85 3.56 -5.57
N CYS A 181 2.31 2.96 -6.67
CA CYS A 181 2.30 1.51 -6.91
C CYS A 181 0.90 0.93 -6.68
N HIS A 182 -0.09 1.48 -7.37
CA HIS A 182 -1.50 1.15 -7.19
C HIS A 182 -1.77 -0.35 -7.12
N ASN A 183 -2.35 -0.81 -6.04
CA ASN A 183 -2.76 -2.21 -5.84
C ASN A 183 -4.23 -2.38 -6.24
N PRO A 184 -4.58 -3.12 -7.31
CA PRO A 184 -3.80 -4.22 -7.90
C PRO A 184 -3.11 -3.93 -9.25
N THR A 185 -3.22 -2.72 -9.82
CA THR A 185 -2.94 -2.49 -11.24
C THR A 185 -1.47 -2.17 -11.56
N GLY A 186 -0.72 -1.61 -10.60
CA GLY A 186 0.61 -1.06 -10.85
C GLY A 186 0.60 0.24 -11.69
N VAL A 187 -0.57 0.82 -11.96
CA VAL A 187 -0.73 2.03 -12.77
C VAL A 187 -0.95 3.23 -11.87
N ASP A 188 -0.11 4.24 -11.98
CA ASP A 188 -0.18 5.46 -11.19
C ASP A 188 -0.44 6.68 -12.09
N PRO A 189 -1.13 7.73 -11.59
CA PRO A 189 -1.23 9.00 -12.30
C PRO A 189 0.15 9.68 -12.47
N SER A 190 0.35 10.40 -13.55
CA SER A 190 1.52 11.27 -13.72
C SER A 190 1.48 12.49 -12.79
N ASN A 191 2.60 13.18 -12.63
CA ASN A 191 2.67 14.41 -11.83
C ASN A 191 1.66 15.47 -12.29
N ASP A 192 1.44 15.62 -13.61
CA ASP A 192 0.45 16.57 -14.15
C ASP A 192 -0.98 16.10 -13.87
N GLN A 193 -1.23 14.80 -13.95
CA GLN A 193 -2.53 14.23 -13.59
C GLN A 193 -2.83 14.38 -12.10
N TRP A 194 -1.84 14.21 -11.23
CA TRP A 194 -1.98 14.46 -9.80
C TRP A 194 -2.33 15.94 -9.51
N GLN A 195 -1.77 16.89 -10.26
CA GLN A 195 -2.15 18.30 -10.13
C GLN A 195 -3.63 18.52 -10.47
N GLN A 196 -4.10 17.94 -11.59
CA GLN A 196 -5.49 18.04 -12.00
C GLN A 196 -6.44 17.36 -10.98
N ILE A 197 -6.05 16.21 -10.41
CA ILE A 197 -6.80 15.54 -9.35
C ILE A 197 -6.88 16.47 -8.13
N SER A 198 -5.78 17.04 -7.70
CA SER A 198 -5.71 17.93 -6.54
C SER A 198 -6.62 19.15 -6.69
N ASP A 199 -6.56 19.79 -7.85
CA ASP A 199 -7.39 20.97 -8.16
C ASP A 199 -8.88 20.63 -8.11
N LEU A 200 -9.27 19.47 -8.66
CA LEU A 200 -10.65 18.99 -8.63
C LEU A 200 -11.11 18.65 -7.20
N ILE A 201 -10.30 17.87 -6.45
CA ILE A 201 -10.64 17.43 -5.09
C ILE A 201 -10.88 18.64 -4.18
N HIS A 202 -9.99 19.61 -4.20
CA HIS A 202 -10.14 20.81 -3.38
C HIS A 202 -11.18 21.77 -3.91
N GLY A 203 -11.34 21.88 -5.25
CA GLY A 203 -12.37 22.70 -5.87
C GLY A 203 -13.79 22.24 -5.55
N ASN A 204 -13.99 20.93 -5.40
CA ASN A 204 -15.28 20.32 -5.07
C ASN A 204 -15.48 20.12 -3.56
N GLY A 205 -14.54 20.53 -2.70
CA GLY A 205 -14.67 20.35 -1.25
C GLY A 205 -14.69 18.89 -0.78
N LEU A 206 -13.92 18.04 -1.47
CA LEU A 206 -13.75 16.62 -1.12
C LEU A 206 -12.60 16.44 -0.15
N MET A 207 -12.68 15.41 0.71
CA MET A 207 -11.64 15.05 1.67
C MET A 207 -10.71 13.97 1.09
N PRO A 208 -9.43 14.25 0.79
CA PRO A 208 -8.50 13.24 0.30
C PRO A 208 -7.94 12.38 1.43
N VAL A 209 -7.90 11.07 1.18
CA VAL A 209 -7.18 10.08 1.96
C VAL A 209 -6.17 9.40 1.05
N LEU A 210 -4.91 9.32 1.46
CA LEU A 210 -3.85 8.61 0.76
C LEU A 210 -3.52 7.30 1.48
N ASP A 211 -3.59 6.16 0.77
CA ASP A 211 -2.93 4.91 1.18
C ASP A 211 -1.54 4.87 0.58
N PHE A 212 -0.53 5.06 1.42
CA PHE A 212 0.86 5.19 1.00
C PHE A 212 1.70 3.99 1.51
N ALA A 213 1.31 2.80 1.05
CA ALA A 213 1.88 1.53 1.53
C ALA A 213 3.16 1.10 0.79
N TYR A 214 3.53 1.77 -0.33
CA TYR A 214 4.61 1.33 -1.22
C TYR A 214 5.64 2.41 -1.51
N GLN A 215 5.77 3.42 -0.68
CA GLN A 215 6.75 4.49 -0.85
C GLN A 215 8.18 3.92 -0.99
N GLY A 216 8.88 4.29 -2.06
CA GLY A 216 10.20 3.82 -2.42
C GLY A 216 10.22 2.67 -3.45
N PHE A 217 9.06 2.14 -3.88
CA PHE A 217 9.00 1.01 -4.83
C PHE A 217 8.68 1.40 -6.28
N ALA A 218 8.33 2.65 -6.57
CA ALA A 218 8.14 3.10 -7.95
C ALA A 218 9.45 3.68 -8.52
N GLU A 219 9.82 4.89 -8.14
CA GLU A 219 11.02 5.60 -8.62
C GLU A 219 12.02 5.81 -7.49
N GLY A 220 11.55 6.18 -6.31
CA GLY A 220 12.34 6.49 -5.13
C GLY A 220 11.49 6.99 -3.98
N ILE A 221 12.11 7.18 -2.81
CA ILE A 221 11.38 7.58 -1.60
C ILE A 221 10.74 8.98 -1.77
N ARG A 222 11.45 9.93 -2.36
CA ARG A 222 10.97 11.30 -2.57
C ARG A 222 10.10 11.38 -3.81
N GLU A 223 10.55 10.78 -4.88
CA GLU A 223 9.91 10.79 -6.21
C GLU A 223 8.49 10.20 -6.13
N ASP A 224 8.30 9.15 -5.36
CA ASP A 224 6.99 8.49 -5.17
C ASP A 224 6.00 9.39 -4.41
N GLY A 225 6.48 10.37 -3.67
CA GLY A 225 5.66 11.37 -2.97
C GLY A 225 5.29 12.60 -3.81
N GLU A 226 6.08 12.98 -4.82
CA GLU A 226 5.92 14.24 -5.55
C GLU A 226 4.52 14.44 -6.17
N GLY A 227 3.95 13.38 -6.73
CA GLY A 227 2.62 13.40 -7.30
C GLY A 227 1.52 13.49 -6.25
N PRO A 228 1.33 12.46 -5.40
CA PRO A 228 0.21 12.39 -4.46
C PRO A 228 0.21 13.50 -3.41
N LEU A 229 1.38 14.00 -3.01
CA LEU A 229 1.48 15.10 -2.05
C LEU A 229 0.99 16.45 -2.60
N LYS A 230 0.70 16.58 -3.89
CA LYS A 230 -0.04 17.72 -4.44
C LYS A 230 -1.45 17.87 -3.85
N LEU A 231 -2.00 16.80 -3.26
CA LEU A 231 -3.22 16.84 -2.46
C LEU A 231 -3.03 17.58 -1.10
N VAL A 232 -1.79 17.84 -0.69
CA VAL A 232 -1.47 18.55 0.56
C VAL A 232 -1.21 20.03 0.26
N GLN A 233 -2.28 20.77 -0.07
CA GLN A 233 -2.19 22.20 -0.34
C GLN A 233 -2.24 23.04 0.95
N PRO A 234 -1.63 24.23 0.98
CA PRO A 234 -1.75 25.16 2.11
C PRO A 234 -3.22 25.43 2.48
N GLY A 235 -3.54 25.36 3.76
CA GLY A 235 -4.89 25.59 4.28
C GLY A 235 -5.91 24.48 3.96
N LYS A 236 -5.47 23.36 3.35
CA LYS A 236 -6.33 22.20 3.04
C LYS A 236 -6.02 21.01 3.93
N GLU A 237 -7.02 20.15 4.09
CA GLU A 237 -6.97 18.96 4.93
C GLU A 237 -6.68 17.71 4.09
N ALA A 238 -5.96 16.75 4.67
CA ALA A 238 -5.70 15.43 4.11
C ALA A 238 -5.38 14.41 5.21
N LEU A 239 -5.63 13.13 4.96
CA LEU A 239 -5.19 12.04 5.81
C LEU A 239 -4.27 11.10 5.01
N ILE A 240 -3.12 10.73 5.57
CA ILE A 240 -2.13 9.88 4.90
C ILE A 240 -1.86 8.66 5.76
N CYS A 241 -2.17 7.48 5.21
CA CYS A 241 -1.96 6.18 5.84
C CYS A 241 -0.67 5.55 5.30
N GLY A 242 0.40 5.56 6.10
CA GLY A 242 1.69 4.96 5.77
C GLY A 242 1.80 3.52 6.26
N SER A 243 2.65 2.73 5.59
CA SER A 243 2.98 1.37 6.01
C SER A 243 4.46 1.07 5.82
N PHE A 244 5.08 0.48 6.82
CA PHE A 244 6.49 0.05 6.79
C PHE A 244 6.64 -1.46 6.57
N SER A 245 5.52 -2.15 6.28
CA SER A 245 5.53 -3.59 6.01
C SER A 245 6.40 -3.97 4.81
N LYS A 246 6.43 -3.13 3.75
CA LYS A 246 7.11 -3.46 2.51
C LYS A 246 8.48 -2.81 2.42
N ASN A 247 8.57 -1.49 2.57
CA ASN A 247 9.82 -0.74 2.40
C ASN A 247 10.87 -0.96 3.50
N PHE A 248 10.47 -1.51 4.65
CA PHE A 248 11.37 -2.04 5.69
C PHE A 248 11.34 -3.57 5.81
N ALA A 249 10.57 -4.26 4.96
CA ALA A 249 10.33 -5.70 5.04
C ALA A 249 9.80 -6.19 6.42
N LEU A 250 9.12 -5.32 7.16
CA LEU A 250 8.58 -5.56 8.51
C LEU A 250 7.12 -6.07 8.48
N TYR A 251 6.83 -7.07 7.66
CA TYR A 251 5.47 -7.55 7.40
C TYR A 251 4.72 -8.01 8.64
N ASN A 252 5.39 -8.71 9.55
CA ASN A 252 4.82 -9.26 10.79
C ASN A 252 4.91 -8.31 11.99
N GLU A 253 5.71 -7.24 11.91
CA GLU A 253 5.85 -6.26 12.99
C GLU A 253 4.66 -5.32 13.12
N ARG A 254 3.80 -5.26 12.10
CA ARG A 254 2.59 -4.42 12.10
C ARG A 254 2.88 -2.96 12.40
N THR A 255 3.78 -2.35 11.62
CA THR A 255 4.21 -0.97 11.77
C THR A 255 3.69 -0.12 10.63
N GLY A 256 3.02 0.97 10.96
CA GLY A 256 2.48 1.96 10.04
C GLY A 256 2.33 3.32 10.69
N SER A 257 1.76 4.25 9.95
CA SER A 257 1.51 5.61 10.45
C SER A 257 0.21 6.18 9.90
N LEU A 258 -0.43 7.03 10.67
CA LEU A 258 -1.47 7.95 10.22
C LEU A 258 -0.96 9.37 10.38
N THR A 259 -0.85 10.10 9.28
CA THR A 259 -0.52 11.52 9.31
C THR A 259 -1.75 12.35 8.99
N ALA A 260 -2.17 13.17 9.93
CA ALA A 260 -3.21 14.15 9.73
C ALA A 260 -2.58 15.46 9.26
N VAL A 261 -3.16 16.05 8.23
CA VAL A 261 -2.84 17.39 7.75
C VAL A 261 -4.10 18.24 7.89
N ALA A 262 -3.99 19.38 8.56
CA ALA A 262 -5.11 20.28 8.79
C ALA A 262 -4.86 21.66 8.15
N ALA A 263 -5.83 22.56 8.26
CA ALA A 263 -5.72 23.91 7.75
C ALA A 263 -4.60 24.71 8.43
N ASP A 264 -4.40 24.50 9.73
CA ASP A 264 -3.38 25.14 10.55
C ASP A 264 -2.97 24.26 11.74
N ALA A 265 -2.01 24.74 12.54
CA ALA A 265 -1.49 24.06 13.72
C ALA A 265 -2.55 23.86 14.84
N ALA A 266 -3.50 24.75 14.99
CA ALA A 266 -4.57 24.62 15.99
C ALA A 266 -5.54 23.50 15.57
N ALA A 267 -5.92 23.47 14.29
CA ALA A 267 -6.81 22.45 13.74
C ALA A 267 -6.19 21.05 13.79
N VAL A 268 -4.89 20.88 13.51
CA VAL A 268 -4.23 19.56 13.58
C VAL A 268 -4.16 19.05 15.02
N ASN A 269 -3.99 19.91 16.01
CA ASN A 269 -4.04 19.51 17.42
C ASN A 269 -5.43 18.99 17.83
N ILE A 270 -6.50 19.63 17.33
CA ILE A 270 -7.88 19.16 17.54
C ILE A 270 -8.09 17.80 16.86
N ALA A 271 -7.73 17.69 15.58
CA ALA A 271 -7.85 16.43 14.83
C ALA A 271 -7.09 15.29 15.51
N THR A 272 -5.85 15.53 15.92
CA THR A 272 -5.02 14.55 16.63
C THR A 272 -5.66 14.10 17.95
N SER A 273 -6.27 15.02 18.71
CA SER A 273 -6.96 14.68 19.96
C SER A 273 -8.14 13.73 19.72
N GLN A 274 -8.91 13.94 18.65
CA GLN A 274 -10.02 13.07 18.26
C GLN A 274 -9.53 11.71 17.74
N ILE A 275 -8.47 11.68 16.92
CA ILE A 275 -7.83 10.45 16.46
C ILE A 275 -7.33 9.63 17.67
N LYS A 276 -6.71 10.25 18.66
CA LYS A 276 -6.28 9.59 19.91
C LYS A 276 -7.46 8.98 20.68
N SER A 277 -8.61 9.64 20.67
CA SER A 277 -9.84 9.09 21.28
C SER A 277 -10.32 7.83 20.56
N VAL A 278 -10.23 7.78 19.23
CA VAL A 278 -10.53 6.60 18.40
C VAL A 278 -9.54 5.47 18.72
N ILE A 279 -8.24 5.76 18.70
CA ILE A 279 -7.17 4.79 18.99
C ILE A 279 -7.37 4.16 20.37
N ARG A 280 -7.69 4.99 21.38
CA ARG A 280 -7.88 4.52 22.74
C ARG A 280 -8.97 3.45 22.85
N ALA A 281 -9.99 3.53 22.02
CA ALA A 281 -11.10 2.58 21.99
C ALA A 281 -10.78 1.29 21.20
N ILE A 282 -9.79 1.32 20.28
CA ILE A 282 -9.46 0.16 19.41
C ILE A 282 -8.35 -0.70 20.03
N TYR A 283 -7.17 -0.12 20.26
CA TYR A 283 -5.97 -0.85 20.72
C TYR A 283 -5.16 -0.13 21.77
N SER A 284 -5.58 1.02 22.21
CA SER A 284 -5.01 1.78 23.34
C SER A 284 -3.66 2.47 23.06
N SER A 285 -2.65 1.72 22.61
CA SER A 285 -1.34 2.20 22.11
C SER A 285 -0.78 1.20 21.11
N PRO A 286 0.06 1.64 20.15
CA PRO A 286 0.58 0.75 19.11
C PRO A 286 1.62 -0.23 19.65
N PRO A 287 1.86 -1.37 18.94
CA PRO A 287 2.96 -2.27 19.25
C PRO A 287 4.31 -1.56 19.04
N ALA A 288 5.21 -1.68 20.02
CA ALA A 288 6.40 -0.83 20.09
C ALA A 288 7.52 -1.25 19.13
N HIS A 289 7.81 -2.56 19.02
CA HIS A 289 9.05 -3.08 18.46
C HIS A 289 9.35 -2.59 17.03
N GLY A 290 8.41 -2.76 16.12
CA GLY A 290 8.59 -2.29 14.74
C GLY A 290 8.74 -0.77 14.62
N GLY A 291 8.03 0.00 15.46
CA GLY A 291 8.19 1.45 15.52
C GLY A 291 9.57 1.89 15.99
N ILE A 292 10.13 1.17 16.98
CA ILE A 292 11.48 1.43 17.48
C ILE A 292 12.53 1.07 16.40
N ILE A 293 12.35 -0.04 15.67
CA ILE A 293 13.23 -0.38 14.53
C ILE A 293 13.24 0.74 13.50
N VAL A 294 12.06 1.15 13.01
CA VAL A 294 11.93 2.20 12.01
C VAL A 294 12.57 3.51 12.49
N SER A 295 12.27 3.93 13.72
CA SER A 295 12.84 5.17 14.27
C SER A 295 14.36 5.09 14.47
N THR A 296 14.89 3.93 14.87
CA THR A 296 16.34 3.70 15.01
C THR A 296 17.04 3.83 13.66
N ILE A 297 16.47 3.27 12.59
CA ILE A 297 17.03 3.37 11.24
C ILE A 297 16.95 4.81 10.73
N LEU A 298 15.79 5.43 10.80
CA LEU A 298 15.57 6.77 10.24
C LEU A 298 16.36 7.87 10.94
N ASN A 299 16.59 7.74 12.26
CA ASN A 299 17.35 8.71 13.06
C ASN A 299 18.86 8.43 13.09
N ASN A 300 19.35 7.35 12.49
CA ASN A 300 20.77 7.06 12.36
C ASN A 300 21.19 7.23 10.89
N PRO A 301 22.07 8.20 10.55
CA PRO A 301 22.44 8.49 9.16
C PRO A 301 23.05 7.29 8.41
N GLU A 302 23.83 6.46 9.08
CA GLU A 302 24.46 5.27 8.49
C GLU A 302 23.42 4.22 8.15
N LEU A 303 22.56 3.85 9.12
CA LEU A 303 21.49 2.89 8.93
C LEU A 303 20.44 3.37 7.90
N ARG A 304 20.17 4.67 7.87
CA ARG A 304 19.29 5.28 6.89
C ARG A 304 19.85 5.13 5.47
N THR A 305 21.11 5.45 5.29
CA THR A 305 21.79 5.29 3.99
C THR A 305 21.79 3.83 3.53
N GLN A 306 22.05 2.91 4.45
CA GLN A 306 21.99 1.47 4.18
C GLN A 306 20.57 1.04 3.79
N TRP A 307 19.56 1.43 4.54
CA TRP A 307 18.15 1.15 4.22
C TRP A 307 17.73 1.68 2.84
N GLU A 308 18.09 2.92 2.51
CA GLU A 308 17.80 3.51 1.20
C GLU A 308 18.46 2.71 0.07
N SER A 309 19.68 2.21 0.29
CA SER A 309 20.39 1.34 -0.65
C SER A 309 19.71 -0.04 -0.81
N GLU A 310 19.33 -0.68 0.29
CA GLU A 310 18.64 -1.98 0.27
C GLU A 310 17.25 -1.86 -0.41
N LEU A 311 16.49 -0.82 -0.11
CA LEU A 311 15.21 -0.53 -0.76
C LEU A 311 15.37 -0.28 -2.27
N LYS A 312 16.43 0.43 -2.68
CA LYS A 312 16.77 0.64 -4.09
C LYS A 312 17.02 -0.70 -4.79
N GLN A 313 17.79 -1.60 -4.18
CA GLN A 313 18.04 -2.94 -4.73
C GLN A 313 16.74 -3.75 -4.88
N MET A 314 15.82 -3.69 -3.89
CA MET A 314 14.51 -4.34 -3.99
C MET A 314 13.71 -3.78 -5.19
N ARG A 315 13.67 -2.47 -5.37
CA ARG A 315 12.98 -1.80 -6.48
C ARG A 315 13.57 -2.20 -7.83
N GLU A 316 14.89 -2.13 -7.99
CA GLU A 316 15.59 -2.50 -9.22
C GLU A 316 15.35 -3.96 -9.59
N ARG A 317 15.37 -4.85 -8.61
CA ARG A 317 15.02 -6.26 -8.83
C ARG A 317 13.60 -6.43 -9.36
N ILE A 318 12.61 -5.73 -8.80
CA ILE A 318 11.24 -5.80 -9.30
C ILE A 318 11.16 -5.30 -10.74
N GLN A 319 11.85 -4.22 -11.07
CA GLN A 319 11.89 -3.69 -12.45
C GLN A 319 12.52 -4.70 -13.42
N ASN A 320 13.62 -5.36 -13.02
CA ASN A 320 14.25 -6.41 -13.81
C ASN A 320 13.30 -7.61 -14.03
N MET A 321 12.52 -7.99 -13.02
CA MET A 321 11.53 -9.08 -13.17
C MET A 321 10.36 -8.68 -14.08
N ARG A 322 9.95 -7.42 -14.10
CA ARG A 322 8.97 -6.90 -15.06
C ARG A 322 9.47 -6.99 -16.49
N GLN A 323 10.72 -6.61 -16.71
CA GLN A 323 11.34 -6.72 -18.02
C GLN A 323 11.44 -8.18 -18.48
N LEU A 324 11.98 -9.04 -17.61
CA LEU A 324 12.10 -10.48 -17.88
C LEU A 324 10.74 -11.11 -18.21
N LEU A 325 9.70 -10.80 -17.43
CA LEU A 325 8.34 -11.30 -17.64
C LEU A 325 7.80 -10.88 -19.02
N ALA A 326 7.90 -9.60 -19.36
CA ALA A 326 7.39 -9.07 -20.64
C ALA A 326 8.11 -9.69 -21.84
N GLU A 327 9.44 -9.82 -21.78
CA GLU A 327 10.26 -10.44 -22.81
C GLU A 327 9.95 -11.94 -22.98
N THR A 328 9.82 -12.66 -21.86
CA THR A 328 9.55 -14.11 -21.90
C THR A 328 8.14 -14.40 -22.40
N LEU A 329 7.10 -13.64 -22.00
CA LEU A 329 5.75 -13.77 -22.56
C LEU A 329 5.75 -13.58 -24.08
N THR A 330 6.46 -12.56 -24.57
CA THR A 330 6.61 -12.32 -26.01
C THR A 330 7.34 -13.46 -26.70
N ALA A 331 8.43 -13.96 -26.12
CA ALA A 331 9.21 -15.08 -26.68
C ALA A 331 8.44 -16.41 -26.73
N LYS A 332 7.54 -16.66 -25.75
CA LYS A 332 6.64 -17.81 -25.71
C LYS A 332 5.43 -17.66 -26.63
N GLY A 333 5.28 -16.54 -27.34
CA GLY A 333 4.19 -16.30 -28.29
C GLY A 333 2.82 -16.05 -27.63
N VAL A 334 2.78 -15.62 -26.38
CA VAL A 334 1.53 -15.22 -25.72
C VAL A 334 0.90 -14.05 -26.50
N PRO A 335 -0.39 -14.12 -26.87
CA PRO A 335 -1.02 -13.06 -27.66
C PRO A 335 -1.06 -11.70 -26.94
N GLY A 336 -0.86 -10.62 -27.67
CA GLY A 336 -1.01 -9.25 -27.18
C GLY A 336 0.32 -8.48 -27.00
N ASP A 337 0.19 -7.23 -26.61
CA ASP A 337 1.33 -6.36 -26.26
C ASP A 337 1.60 -6.44 -24.75
N HIS A 338 2.76 -6.94 -24.37
CA HIS A 338 3.18 -7.08 -22.97
C HIS A 338 4.01 -5.90 -22.46
N SER A 339 4.25 -4.86 -23.28
CA SER A 339 5.04 -3.68 -22.91
C SER A 339 4.44 -2.88 -21.73
N PHE A 340 3.12 -3.01 -21.49
CA PHE A 340 2.48 -2.37 -20.34
C PHE A 340 3.05 -2.84 -19.01
N ILE A 341 3.55 -4.09 -18.92
CA ILE A 341 4.12 -4.65 -17.69
C ILE A 341 5.34 -3.82 -17.23
N THR A 342 6.16 -3.36 -18.16
CA THR A 342 7.36 -2.56 -17.85
C THR A 342 7.03 -1.09 -17.51
N ARG A 343 5.87 -0.59 -17.92
CA ARG A 343 5.39 0.75 -17.56
C ARG A 343 4.71 0.81 -16.19
N GLN A 344 4.22 -0.34 -15.69
CA GLN A 344 3.61 -0.44 -14.37
C GLN A 344 4.66 -0.41 -13.25
N ARG A 345 4.25 -0.04 -12.04
CA ARG A 345 5.13 0.22 -10.91
C ARG A 345 4.78 -0.65 -9.70
N GLY A 346 5.76 -0.85 -8.82
CA GLY A 346 5.56 -1.61 -7.59
C GLY A 346 5.45 -3.12 -7.79
N MET A 347 4.87 -3.80 -6.80
CA MET A 347 4.90 -5.27 -6.72
C MET A 347 3.91 -5.98 -7.65
N PHE A 348 2.88 -5.28 -8.14
CA PHE A 348 1.76 -5.93 -8.82
C PHE A 348 1.64 -5.58 -10.29
N SER A 349 1.08 -6.54 -11.03
CA SER A 349 0.62 -6.37 -12.39
C SER A 349 -0.66 -7.16 -12.61
N PHE A 350 -1.50 -6.73 -13.53
CA PHE A 350 -2.55 -7.59 -14.07
C PHE A 350 -1.97 -8.42 -15.20
N SER A 351 -2.23 -9.75 -15.15
CA SER A 351 -1.80 -10.67 -16.20
C SER A 351 -2.63 -10.55 -17.49
N GLY A 352 -3.80 -9.93 -17.42
CA GLY A 352 -4.79 -9.94 -18.50
C GLY A 352 -5.64 -11.22 -18.57
N LEU A 353 -5.33 -12.23 -17.75
CA LEU A 353 -6.05 -13.51 -17.71
C LEU A 353 -7.45 -13.33 -17.09
N ASN A 354 -8.41 -14.03 -17.68
CA ASN A 354 -9.77 -14.11 -17.13
C ASN A 354 -9.86 -15.19 -16.02
N PRO A 355 -10.96 -15.22 -15.24
CA PRO A 355 -11.10 -16.15 -14.12
C PRO A 355 -10.97 -17.64 -14.50
N THR A 356 -11.41 -18.03 -15.69
CA THR A 356 -11.29 -19.42 -16.16
C THR A 356 -9.84 -19.79 -16.40
N GLN A 357 -9.07 -18.91 -17.04
CA GLN A 357 -7.63 -19.11 -17.25
C GLN A 357 -6.84 -19.14 -15.93
N VAL A 358 -7.23 -18.30 -14.96
CA VAL A 358 -6.65 -18.34 -13.60
C VAL A 358 -6.89 -19.68 -12.90
N GLU A 359 -8.10 -20.24 -13.03
CA GLU A 359 -8.42 -21.57 -12.51
C GLU A 359 -7.61 -22.67 -13.21
N GLN A 360 -7.41 -22.58 -14.54
CA GLN A 360 -6.57 -23.51 -15.29
C GLN A 360 -5.10 -23.45 -14.84
N LEU A 361 -4.52 -22.25 -14.67
CA LEU A 361 -3.17 -22.09 -14.12
C LEU A 361 -3.01 -22.81 -12.77
N LYS A 362 -4.00 -22.67 -11.90
CA LYS A 362 -3.97 -23.34 -10.59
C LYS A 362 -4.10 -24.85 -10.70
N ASN A 363 -5.05 -25.35 -11.47
CA ASN A 363 -5.42 -26.77 -11.48
C ASN A 363 -4.43 -27.61 -12.31
N ASP A 364 -3.98 -27.07 -13.46
CA ASP A 364 -3.18 -27.81 -14.42
C ASP A 364 -1.67 -27.56 -14.27
N HIS A 365 -1.29 -26.39 -13.70
CA HIS A 365 0.10 -25.97 -13.59
C HIS A 365 0.59 -25.66 -12.17
N SER A 366 -0.27 -25.80 -11.14
CA SER A 366 0.07 -25.45 -9.75
C SER A 366 0.57 -23.99 -9.58
N ILE A 367 0.05 -23.06 -10.38
CA ILE A 367 0.39 -21.63 -10.34
C ILE A 367 -0.75 -20.85 -9.68
N TYR A 368 -0.44 -20.21 -8.57
CA TYR A 368 -1.39 -19.55 -7.70
C TYR A 368 -1.31 -18.04 -7.83
N ILE A 369 -2.32 -17.44 -8.47
CA ILE A 369 -2.51 -15.99 -8.61
C ILE A 369 -3.90 -15.59 -8.11
N VAL A 370 -4.16 -14.29 -7.93
CA VAL A 370 -5.49 -13.84 -7.49
C VAL A 370 -6.51 -13.98 -8.62
N GLY A 371 -7.74 -14.37 -8.28
CA GLY A 371 -8.81 -14.69 -9.23
C GLY A 371 -9.17 -13.60 -10.24
N ASN A 372 -8.81 -12.34 -9.98
CA ASN A 372 -8.95 -11.22 -10.92
C ASN A 372 -7.76 -11.07 -11.90
N GLY A 373 -6.82 -12.00 -11.90
CA GLY A 373 -5.63 -11.95 -12.75
C GLY A 373 -4.46 -11.13 -12.21
N ARG A 374 -4.52 -10.65 -10.96
CA ARG A 374 -3.38 -9.95 -10.32
C ARG A 374 -2.25 -10.93 -10.02
N ILE A 375 -1.05 -10.58 -10.43
CA ILE A 375 0.20 -11.28 -10.11
C ILE A 375 1.12 -10.40 -9.26
N ASN A 376 1.86 -11.02 -8.34
CA ASN A 376 2.96 -10.38 -7.62
C ASN A 376 4.26 -10.55 -8.41
N VAL A 377 4.67 -9.52 -9.13
CA VAL A 377 5.92 -9.51 -9.91
C VAL A 377 7.15 -9.63 -9.01
N ALA A 378 7.07 -9.10 -7.78
CA ALA A 378 8.16 -9.20 -6.80
C ALA A 378 8.43 -10.63 -6.30
N ALA A 379 7.55 -11.60 -6.61
CA ALA A 379 7.74 -13.01 -6.31
C ALA A 379 8.19 -13.84 -7.53
N ILE A 380 8.34 -13.21 -8.69
CA ILE A 380 8.96 -13.84 -9.87
C ILE A 380 10.47 -13.93 -9.63
N THR A 381 11.04 -15.04 -10.06
CA THR A 381 12.48 -15.28 -10.07
C THR A 381 12.92 -15.72 -11.48
N PRO A 382 14.20 -15.60 -11.84
CA PRO A 382 14.69 -16.16 -13.11
C PRO A 382 14.32 -17.64 -13.30
N ASP A 383 14.34 -18.42 -12.21
CA ASP A 383 14.07 -19.87 -12.23
C ASP A 383 12.59 -20.20 -12.49
N ASN A 384 11.63 -19.36 -12.02
CA ASN A 384 10.20 -19.64 -12.17
C ASN A 384 9.55 -18.89 -13.34
N CYS A 385 10.21 -17.90 -13.93
CA CYS A 385 9.66 -17.06 -14.98
C CYS A 385 9.33 -17.84 -16.25
N ASP A 386 10.21 -18.73 -16.69
CA ASP A 386 10.00 -19.52 -17.91
C ASP A 386 8.78 -20.44 -17.78
N ALA A 387 8.68 -21.19 -16.67
CA ALA A 387 7.54 -22.07 -16.39
C ALA A 387 6.23 -21.30 -16.25
N LEU A 388 6.26 -20.11 -15.61
CA LEU A 388 5.10 -19.22 -15.51
C LEU A 388 4.62 -18.79 -16.91
N CYS A 389 5.52 -18.32 -17.76
CA CYS A 389 5.17 -17.81 -19.09
C CYS A 389 4.69 -18.92 -20.01
N GLU A 390 5.28 -20.14 -19.93
CA GLU A 390 4.82 -21.31 -20.64
C GLU A 390 3.40 -21.71 -20.23
N ALA A 391 3.12 -21.74 -18.93
CA ALA A 391 1.78 -22.03 -18.43
C ALA A 391 0.76 -20.97 -18.89
N ILE A 392 1.13 -19.67 -18.86
CA ILE A 392 0.28 -18.60 -19.40
C ILE A 392 0.01 -18.83 -20.91
N ALA A 393 1.01 -19.18 -21.70
CA ALA A 393 0.84 -19.46 -23.12
C ALA A 393 -0.13 -20.64 -23.38
N ASN A 394 -0.11 -21.67 -22.52
CA ASN A 394 -0.96 -22.84 -22.64
C ASN A 394 -2.44 -22.54 -22.32
N VAL A 395 -2.74 -21.51 -21.54
CA VAL A 395 -4.11 -21.14 -21.17
C VAL A 395 -4.64 -19.89 -21.91
N SER A 396 -3.78 -19.24 -22.74
CA SER A 396 -4.12 -18.05 -23.54
C SER A 396 -4.67 -18.46 -24.89
#